data_54572bd65ff318f90be5421344f347ba
#
_entry.id   54572bd65ff318f90be5421344f347ba
#
_cell.length_a   1.000
_cell.length_b   1.000
_cell.length_c   1.000
_cell.angle_alpha   90.00
_cell.angle_beta   90.00
_cell.angle_gamma   90.00
#
_symmetry.space_group_name_H-M   'P 1'
#
loop_
_entity.id
_entity.type
_entity.pdbx_description
1 polymer ?
#
loop_
_entity_poly.entity_id
_entity_poly.type
_entity_poly.pdbx_seq_one_letter_code
_entity_poly.pdbx_strand_id
1 'polypeptide(L)'
;SRFPRPQGRELQRAEAPALFARIDGMRARMQGPRVHRVLLTDELNASIVQHPRFGLFGWEENHLILGLPLLQALSEDETFAVVAHEYGHLSGYHSRLGGFIYRFRMAWGRLQGLSEQWNDWGSRLIARLFKWYAPYFNAYTFVLARQNEYIADKSSVELAGQKNAVNALMRVNIAAHFEDEEFWPAIN
;
A
#
# COMPACT_ATOMS: atom_id res chain seq x y z
N SER A 1 -5.79 17.33 -13.82
CA SER A 1 -5.58 17.10 -12.40
C SER A 1 -4.34 16.23 -12.26
N ARG A 2 -3.22 16.83 -11.84
CA ARG A 2 -1.98 16.06 -11.55
C ARG A 2 -2.17 15.46 -10.16
N PHE A 3 -2.03 14.15 -10.04
CA PHE A 3 -1.93 13.51 -8.73
C PHE A 3 -0.73 14.10 -7.98
N PRO A 4 -0.88 14.49 -6.69
CA PRO A 4 0.24 15.00 -5.92
C PRO A 4 1.35 13.93 -5.88
N ARG A 5 2.58 14.36 -6.09
CA ARG A 5 3.74 13.46 -5.94
C ARG A 5 3.92 13.13 -4.46
N PRO A 6 4.30 11.88 -4.13
CA PRO A 6 4.67 11.55 -2.76
C PRO A 6 5.75 12.51 -2.26
N GLN A 7 5.55 13.04 -1.06
CA GLN A 7 6.52 13.91 -0.40
C GLN A 7 7.50 13.07 0.40
N GLY A 8 8.74 13.55 0.56
CA GLY A 8 9.78 12.89 1.31
C GLY A 8 11.18 13.23 0.77
N ARG A 9 12.21 12.97 1.58
CA ARG A 9 13.60 13.11 1.17
C ARG A 9 13.97 11.91 0.29
N GLU A 10 14.40 12.15 -0.94
CA GLU A 10 14.88 11.08 -1.81
C GLU A 10 16.22 10.52 -1.30
N LEU A 11 16.25 9.22 -1.05
CA LEU A 11 17.45 8.50 -0.65
C LEU A 11 18.24 8.08 -1.88
N GLN A 12 19.51 8.46 -1.93
CA GLN A 12 20.38 8.12 -3.05
C GLN A 12 21.02 6.73 -2.85
N ARG A 13 21.36 6.04 -3.95
CA ARG A 13 22.01 4.73 -3.89
C ARG A 13 23.34 4.74 -3.12
N ALA A 14 24.07 5.85 -3.21
CA ALA A 14 25.34 6.04 -2.51
C ALA A 14 25.17 6.15 -0.98
N GLU A 15 24.02 6.61 -0.51
CA GLU A 15 23.73 6.78 0.93
C GLU A 15 23.36 5.48 1.62
N ALA A 16 22.72 4.53 0.89
CA ALA A 16 22.26 3.26 1.44
C ALA A 16 22.45 2.09 0.45
N PRO A 17 23.71 1.78 0.06
CA PRO A 17 23.99 0.79 -0.97
C PRO A 17 23.45 -0.61 -0.63
N ALA A 18 23.48 -1.00 0.64
CA ALA A 18 22.95 -2.29 1.12
C ALA A 18 21.43 -2.40 0.91
N LEU A 19 20.67 -1.36 1.24
CA LEU A 19 19.22 -1.33 1.03
C LEU A 19 18.88 -1.49 -0.47
N PHE A 20 19.54 -0.72 -1.33
CA PHE A 20 19.30 -0.79 -2.77
C PHE A 20 19.70 -2.13 -3.38
N ALA A 21 20.78 -2.76 -2.89
CA ALA A 21 21.16 -4.11 -3.31
C ALA A 21 20.09 -5.15 -2.93
N ARG A 22 19.52 -5.04 -1.73
CA ARG A 22 18.40 -5.91 -1.29
C ARG A 22 17.15 -5.70 -2.12
N ILE A 23 16.79 -4.45 -2.45
CA ILE A 23 15.66 -4.12 -3.34
C ILE A 23 15.87 -4.70 -4.73
N ASP A 24 17.06 -4.57 -5.31
CA ASP A 24 17.39 -5.11 -6.63
C ASP A 24 17.35 -6.65 -6.63
N GLY A 25 17.86 -7.29 -5.57
CA GLY A 25 17.79 -8.74 -5.37
C GLY A 25 16.35 -9.25 -5.24
N MET A 26 15.52 -8.54 -4.48
CA MET A 26 14.09 -8.83 -4.34
C MET A 26 13.39 -8.75 -5.71
N ARG A 27 13.63 -7.67 -6.46
CA ARG A 27 13.10 -7.50 -7.82
C ARG A 27 13.46 -8.67 -8.74
N ALA A 28 14.71 -9.10 -8.71
CA ALA A 28 15.20 -10.21 -9.53
C ALA A 28 14.52 -11.53 -9.17
N ARG A 29 14.34 -11.82 -7.87
CA ARG A 29 13.69 -13.05 -7.39
C ARG A 29 12.19 -13.07 -7.71
N MET A 30 11.50 -11.95 -7.56
CA MET A 30 10.06 -11.84 -7.77
C MET A 30 9.67 -11.49 -9.22
N GLN A 31 10.66 -11.22 -10.10
CA GLN A 31 10.45 -10.76 -11.47
C GLN A 31 9.46 -9.57 -11.56
N GLY A 32 9.48 -8.74 -10.54
CA GLY A 32 8.55 -7.65 -10.38
C GLY A 32 9.02 -6.33 -11.00
N PRO A 33 8.19 -5.27 -10.94
CA PRO A 33 8.50 -3.98 -11.50
C PRO A 33 9.62 -3.27 -10.74
N ARG A 34 10.28 -2.33 -11.40
CA ARG A 34 11.36 -1.54 -10.81
C ARG A 34 10.83 -0.57 -9.76
N VAL A 35 11.51 -0.45 -8.62
CA VAL A 35 11.40 0.68 -7.71
C VAL A 35 12.24 1.82 -8.29
N HIS A 36 11.60 2.95 -8.60
CA HIS A 36 12.24 4.09 -9.26
C HIS A 36 12.91 5.03 -8.26
N ARG A 37 12.26 5.24 -7.13
CA ARG A 37 12.74 6.13 -6.06
C ARG A 37 12.47 5.51 -4.70
N VAL A 38 13.33 5.83 -3.74
CA VAL A 38 13.14 5.55 -2.32
C VAL A 38 13.03 6.88 -1.61
N LEU A 39 11.95 7.11 -0.89
CA LEU A 39 11.66 8.35 -0.18
C LEU A 39 11.63 8.08 1.32
N LEU A 40 12.27 8.94 2.10
CA LEU A 40 12.20 8.93 3.56
C LEU A 40 11.18 9.96 4.03
N THR A 41 10.34 9.55 4.99
CA THR A 41 9.32 10.38 5.62
C THR A 41 9.44 10.33 7.14
N ASP A 42 8.69 11.17 7.82
CA ASP A 42 8.57 11.24 9.28
C ASP A 42 7.39 10.41 9.83
N GLU A 43 6.62 9.74 8.97
CA GLU A 43 5.52 8.87 9.38
C GLU A 43 6.01 7.47 9.77
N LEU A 44 5.34 6.83 10.76
CA LEU A 44 5.57 5.42 11.11
C LEU A 44 4.91 4.51 10.07
N ASN A 45 5.46 4.48 8.86
CA ASN A 45 4.85 3.75 7.75
C ASN A 45 5.90 3.25 6.76
N ALA A 46 5.54 2.21 5.98
CA ALA A 46 6.19 1.84 4.73
C ALA A 46 5.11 1.59 3.69
N SER A 47 5.33 2.01 2.47
CA SER A 47 4.39 1.77 1.36
C SER A 47 5.08 1.88 0.01
N ILE A 48 4.50 1.23 -1.02
CA ILE A 48 4.90 1.45 -2.41
C ILE A 48 3.75 2.10 -3.15
N VAL A 49 4.01 3.33 -3.63
CA VAL A 49 3.03 4.13 -4.37
C VAL A 49 3.37 4.12 -5.85
N GLN A 50 2.40 3.78 -6.68
CA GLN A 50 2.47 3.88 -8.13
C GLN A 50 2.00 5.26 -8.59
N HIS A 51 2.89 6.03 -9.20
CA HIS A 51 2.57 7.35 -9.72
C HIS A 51 2.54 7.33 -11.25
N PRO A 52 1.42 7.63 -11.89
CA PRO A 52 1.33 7.66 -13.35
C PRO A 52 2.10 8.88 -13.90
N ARG A 53 3.02 8.66 -14.84
CA ARG A 53 3.87 9.70 -15.42
C ARG A 53 3.12 10.63 -16.37
N PHE A 54 2.12 10.11 -17.09
CA PHE A 54 1.32 10.84 -18.09
C PHE A 54 -0.18 10.61 -17.90
N GLY A 55 -0.76 11.12 -16.80
CA GLY A 55 -2.21 11.01 -16.55
C GLY A 55 -2.70 9.55 -16.42
N LEU A 56 -3.88 9.23 -16.99
CA LEU A 56 -4.51 7.92 -16.87
C LEU A 56 -3.86 6.80 -17.71
N PHE A 57 -3.01 7.14 -18.68
CA PHE A 57 -2.45 6.21 -19.68
C PHE A 57 -0.93 6.36 -19.78
N GLY A 58 -0.21 6.33 -18.69
CA GLY A 58 1.24 6.49 -18.71
C GLY A 58 1.98 5.36 -18.00
N TRP A 59 3.28 5.30 -18.21
CA TRP A 59 4.18 4.41 -17.48
C TRP A 59 4.19 4.82 -16.01
N GLU A 60 4.03 3.86 -15.13
CA GLU A 60 3.97 4.06 -13.68
C GLU A 60 5.38 4.16 -13.11
N GLU A 61 5.61 5.18 -12.28
CA GLU A 61 6.79 5.27 -11.43
C GLU A 61 6.44 4.70 -10.05
N ASN A 62 7.18 3.68 -9.62
CA ASN A 62 7.00 3.05 -8.31
C ASN A 62 7.93 3.72 -7.31
N HIS A 63 7.37 4.33 -6.29
CA HIS A 63 8.08 5.00 -5.22
C HIS A 63 7.93 4.20 -3.94
N LEU A 64 9.04 3.72 -3.38
CA LEU A 64 9.08 3.13 -2.04
C LEU A 64 9.19 4.27 -1.02
N ILE A 65 8.24 4.36 -0.14
CA ILE A 65 8.21 5.31 0.97
C ILE A 65 8.59 4.54 2.24
N LEU A 66 9.55 5.06 3.00
CA LEU A 66 10.01 4.49 4.25
C LEU A 66 10.00 5.56 5.32
N GLY A 67 9.30 5.31 6.40
CA GLY A 67 9.28 6.18 7.56
C GLY A 67 10.51 6.02 8.43
N LEU A 68 11.12 7.12 8.85
CA LEU A 68 12.24 7.10 9.78
C LEU A 68 11.89 6.43 11.12
N PRO A 69 10.72 6.68 11.74
CA PRO A 69 10.32 5.98 12.96
C PRO A 69 10.25 4.46 12.77
N LEU A 70 9.77 4.01 11.63
CA LEU A 70 9.73 2.58 11.30
C LEU A 70 11.15 1.98 11.21
N LEU A 71 12.08 2.68 10.53
CA LEU A 71 13.48 2.26 10.43
C LEU A 71 14.18 2.23 11.78
N GLN A 72 13.78 3.06 12.75
CA GLN A 72 14.30 3.07 14.11
C GLN A 72 13.72 1.95 14.99
N ALA A 73 12.44 1.59 14.75
CA ALA A 73 11.75 0.54 15.51
C ALA A 73 12.14 -0.88 15.09
N LEU A 74 12.61 -1.06 13.87
CA LEU A 74 12.89 -2.36 13.26
C LEU A 74 14.39 -2.59 13.02
N SER A 75 14.81 -3.86 13.09
CA SER A 75 16.12 -4.25 12.56
C SER A 75 16.15 -4.21 11.04
N GLU A 76 17.33 -4.27 10.42
CA GLU A 76 17.49 -4.27 8.97
C GLU A 76 16.71 -5.41 8.29
N ASP A 77 16.70 -6.61 8.89
CA ASP A 77 15.99 -7.76 8.34
C ASP A 77 14.48 -7.67 8.52
N GLU A 78 14.01 -7.09 9.63
CA GLU A 78 12.61 -6.80 9.88
C GLU A 78 12.11 -5.69 8.94
N THR A 79 12.91 -4.63 8.74
CA THR A 79 12.63 -3.60 7.74
C THR A 79 12.51 -4.20 6.34
N PHE A 80 13.44 -5.10 6.00
CA PHE A 80 13.37 -5.78 4.70
C PHE A 80 12.15 -6.68 4.57
N ALA A 81 11.67 -7.30 5.65
CA ALA A 81 10.44 -8.08 5.66
C ALA A 81 9.22 -7.19 5.33
N VAL A 82 9.15 -5.98 5.90
CA VAL A 82 8.11 -4.98 5.57
C VAL A 82 8.22 -4.54 4.12
N VAL A 83 9.41 -4.20 3.64
CA VAL A 83 9.63 -3.81 2.24
C VAL A 83 9.23 -4.94 1.28
N ALA A 84 9.52 -6.19 1.62
CA ALA A 84 9.14 -7.36 0.83
C ALA A 84 7.62 -7.59 0.80
N HIS A 85 6.92 -7.31 1.89
CA HIS A 85 5.46 -7.32 1.96
C HIS A 85 4.87 -6.26 1.01
N GLU A 86 5.30 -5.01 1.12
CA GLU A 86 4.85 -3.91 0.25
C GLU A 86 5.15 -4.19 -1.24
N TYR A 87 6.31 -4.78 -1.50
CA TYR A 87 6.67 -5.17 -2.86
C TYR A 87 5.82 -6.34 -3.36
N GLY A 88 5.36 -7.22 -2.47
CA GLY A 88 4.41 -8.28 -2.78
C GLY A 88 3.12 -7.74 -3.38
N HIS A 89 2.59 -6.65 -2.83
CA HIS A 89 1.43 -5.94 -3.39
C HIS A 89 1.70 -5.38 -4.80
N LEU A 90 2.93 -4.92 -5.05
CA LEU A 90 3.33 -4.35 -6.34
C LEU A 90 3.55 -5.42 -7.41
N SER A 91 4.17 -6.56 -7.07
CA SER A 91 4.58 -7.61 -8.00
C SER A 91 3.49 -8.63 -8.32
N GLY A 92 2.43 -8.70 -7.50
CA GLY A 92 1.33 -9.64 -7.68
C GLY A 92 0.64 -9.44 -9.03
N TYR A 93 0.29 -10.56 -9.70
CA TYR A 93 -0.43 -10.57 -10.98
C TYR A 93 -1.75 -9.76 -10.92
N HIS A 94 -2.23 -9.51 -9.72
CA HIS A 94 -3.43 -8.74 -9.41
C HIS A 94 -3.19 -7.24 -9.13
N SER A 95 -1.95 -6.74 -9.20
CA SER A 95 -1.67 -5.32 -8.92
C SER A 95 -2.47 -4.37 -9.82
N ARG A 96 -2.64 -4.72 -11.11
CA ARG A 96 -3.50 -3.98 -12.04
C ARG A 96 -4.98 -4.14 -11.73
N LEU A 97 -5.42 -5.35 -11.38
CA LEU A 97 -6.80 -5.64 -10.95
C LEU A 97 -7.09 -5.01 -9.59
N GLY A 98 -6.18 -5.09 -8.64
CA GLY A 98 -6.28 -4.44 -7.33
C GLY A 98 -6.45 -2.93 -7.44
N GLY A 99 -5.62 -2.28 -8.26
CA GLY A 99 -5.74 -0.84 -8.53
C GLY A 99 -7.06 -0.47 -9.25
N PHE A 100 -7.54 -1.33 -10.16
CA PHE A 100 -8.84 -1.15 -10.80
C PHE A 100 -9.99 -1.30 -9.80
N ILE A 101 -9.97 -2.34 -8.97
CA ILE A 101 -11.00 -2.60 -7.95
C ILE A 101 -11.01 -1.48 -6.90
N TYR A 102 -9.83 -1.00 -6.45
CA TYR A 102 -9.73 0.12 -5.54
C TYR A 102 -10.34 1.40 -6.14
N ARG A 103 -9.99 1.74 -7.37
CA ARG A 103 -10.58 2.92 -8.08
C ARG A 103 -12.07 2.75 -8.28
N PHE A 104 -12.51 1.55 -8.61
CA PHE A 104 -13.93 1.25 -8.76
C PHE A 104 -14.67 1.34 -7.43
N ARG A 105 -14.08 0.88 -6.34
CA ARG A 105 -14.61 1.01 -4.97
C ARG A 105 -14.74 2.47 -4.53
N MET A 106 -13.73 3.29 -4.82
CA MET A 106 -13.77 4.73 -4.55
C MET A 106 -14.83 5.45 -5.39
N ALA A 107 -14.93 5.11 -6.68
CA ALA A 107 -15.97 5.64 -7.55
C ALA A 107 -17.37 5.21 -7.08
N TRP A 108 -17.51 3.96 -6.65
CA TRP A 108 -18.72 3.40 -6.09
C TRP A 108 -19.18 4.13 -4.82
N GLY A 109 -18.26 4.35 -3.87
CA GLY A 109 -18.57 5.11 -2.65
C GLY A 109 -19.01 6.56 -2.94
N ARG A 110 -18.36 7.22 -3.92
CA ARG A 110 -18.76 8.56 -4.37
C ARG A 110 -20.15 8.56 -5.01
N LEU A 111 -20.46 7.56 -5.84
CA LEU A 111 -21.79 7.41 -6.46
C LEU A 111 -22.87 7.14 -5.41
N GLN A 112 -22.59 6.35 -4.38
CA GLN A 112 -23.53 6.17 -3.26
C GLN A 112 -23.83 7.48 -2.54
N GLY A 113 -22.78 8.27 -2.20
CA GLY A 113 -22.96 9.59 -1.56
C GLY A 113 -23.73 10.59 -2.43
N LEU A 114 -23.53 10.55 -3.74
CA LEU A 114 -24.28 11.41 -4.68
C LEU A 114 -25.74 10.94 -4.84
N SER A 115 -26.00 9.63 -4.83
CA SER A 115 -27.34 9.07 -4.98
C SER A 115 -28.28 9.41 -3.81
N GLU A 116 -27.75 9.69 -2.63
CA GLU A 116 -28.50 10.14 -1.47
C GLU A 116 -28.98 11.60 -1.59
N GLN A 117 -28.32 12.40 -2.43
CA GLN A 117 -28.68 13.80 -2.68
C GLN A 117 -29.64 14.00 -3.87
N TRP A 118 -29.81 12.99 -4.71
CA TRP A 118 -30.67 13.06 -5.87
C TRP A 118 -32.07 12.54 -5.55
N ASN A 119 -33.04 13.42 -5.68
CA ASN A 119 -34.43 13.12 -5.32
C ASN A 119 -35.30 12.66 -6.52
N ASP A 120 -34.68 12.37 -7.67
CA ASP A 120 -35.36 11.98 -8.91
C ASP A 120 -35.63 10.44 -8.92
N TRP A 121 -36.70 10.07 -9.66
CA TRP A 121 -37.09 8.67 -9.81
C TRP A 121 -35.98 7.79 -10.41
N GLY A 122 -35.16 8.33 -11.33
CA GLY A 122 -34.01 7.64 -11.92
C GLY A 122 -32.91 7.31 -10.91
N SER A 123 -32.63 8.22 -9.99
CA SER A 123 -31.66 8.00 -8.91
C SER A 123 -32.13 6.98 -7.90
N ARG A 124 -33.44 6.87 -7.63
CA ARG A 124 -34.00 5.80 -6.78
C ARG A 124 -33.83 4.41 -7.40
N LEU A 125 -33.99 4.28 -8.73
CA LEU A 125 -33.76 3.02 -9.43
C LEU A 125 -32.28 2.60 -9.37
N ILE A 126 -31.38 3.55 -9.60
CA ILE A 126 -29.93 3.37 -9.49
C ILE A 126 -29.56 3.00 -8.05
N ALA A 127 -30.05 3.72 -7.05
CA ALA A 127 -29.80 3.44 -5.64
C ALA A 127 -30.29 2.03 -5.23
N ARG A 128 -31.43 1.59 -5.77
CA ARG A 128 -31.97 0.24 -5.53
C ARG A 128 -31.08 -0.85 -6.16
N LEU A 129 -30.59 -0.61 -7.38
CA LEU A 129 -29.64 -1.50 -8.05
C LEU A 129 -28.33 -1.60 -7.25
N PHE A 130 -27.82 -0.46 -6.77
CA PHE A 130 -26.63 -0.39 -5.95
C PHE A 130 -26.81 -1.12 -4.62
N LYS A 131 -27.92 -0.93 -3.90
CA LYS A 131 -28.21 -1.66 -2.66
C LYS A 131 -28.27 -3.17 -2.87
N TRP A 132 -28.83 -3.61 -4.00
CA TRP A 132 -28.89 -5.03 -4.32
C TRP A 132 -27.51 -5.62 -4.65
N TYR A 133 -26.67 -4.89 -5.40
CA TYR A 133 -25.36 -5.37 -5.86
C TYR A 133 -24.24 -5.17 -4.83
N ALA A 134 -24.34 -4.18 -3.95
CA ALA A 134 -23.31 -3.82 -2.97
C ALA A 134 -22.83 -5.00 -2.09
N PRO A 135 -23.70 -5.88 -1.53
CA PRO A 135 -23.25 -7.00 -0.72
C PRO A 135 -22.35 -7.97 -1.51
N TYR A 136 -22.72 -8.27 -2.75
CA TYR A 136 -21.94 -9.17 -3.62
C TYR A 136 -20.59 -8.54 -4.01
N PHE A 137 -20.59 -7.26 -4.34
CA PHE A 137 -19.38 -6.53 -4.66
C PHE A 137 -18.44 -6.45 -3.46
N ASN A 138 -18.95 -6.16 -2.27
CA ASN A 138 -18.17 -6.10 -1.04
C ASN A 138 -17.60 -7.47 -0.68
N ALA A 139 -18.38 -8.54 -0.78
CA ALA A 139 -17.92 -9.90 -0.53
C ALA A 139 -16.79 -10.30 -1.50
N TYR A 140 -16.96 -10.03 -2.79
CA TYR A 140 -15.95 -10.33 -3.80
C TYR A 140 -14.67 -9.54 -3.60
N THR A 141 -14.78 -8.24 -3.36
CA THR A 141 -13.62 -7.37 -3.12
C THR A 141 -12.91 -7.70 -1.80
N PHE A 142 -13.65 -8.18 -0.78
CA PHE A 142 -13.06 -8.66 0.46
C PHE A 142 -12.17 -9.89 0.24
N VAL A 143 -12.67 -10.88 -0.53
CA VAL A 143 -11.88 -12.08 -0.85
C VAL A 143 -10.61 -11.71 -1.62
N LEU A 144 -10.72 -10.80 -2.61
CA LEU A 144 -9.55 -10.34 -3.38
C LEU A 144 -8.54 -9.58 -2.50
N ALA A 145 -9.01 -8.70 -1.62
CA ALA A 145 -8.14 -8.01 -0.68
C ALA A 145 -7.39 -9.01 0.22
N ARG A 146 -8.10 -10.01 0.73
CA ARG A 146 -7.52 -11.07 1.55
C ARG A 146 -6.46 -11.90 0.81
N GLN A 147 -6.71 -12.20 -0.46
CA GLN A 147 -5.73 -12.90 -1.30
C GLN A 147 -4.47 -12.05 -1.55
N ASN A 148 -4.64 -10.75 -1.77
CA ASN A 148 -3.52 -9.84 -1.93
C ASN A 148 -2.65 -9.76 -0.67
N GLU A 149 -3.26 -9.67 0.52
CA GLU A 149 -2.55 -9.73 1.80
C GLU A 149 -1.78 -11.05 1.95
N TYR A 150 -2.41 -12.18 1.63
CA TYR A 150 -1.76 -13.48 1.71
C TYR A 150 -0.53 -13.59 0.77
N ILE A 151 -0.61 -13.02 -0.44
CA ILE A 151 0.52 -12.98 -1.38
C ILE A 151 1.64 -12.07 -0.85
N ALA A 152 1.30 -10.93 -0.27
CA ALA A 152 2.26 -10.01 0.33
C ALA A 152 2.98 -10.64 1.54
N ASP A 153 2.22 -11.26 2.44
CA ASP A 153 2.76 -12.00 3.58
C ASP A 153 3.69 -13.13 3.13
N LYS A 154 3.26 -13.91 2.15
CA LYS A 154 4.07 -14.98 1.56
C LYS A 154 5.39 -14.43 1.01
N SER A 155 5.35 -13.32 0.30
CA SER A 155 6.54 -12.65 -0.24
C SER A 155 7.50 -12.21 0.88
N SER A 156 6.96 -11.64 1.95
CA SER A 156 7.73 -11.27 3.14
C SER A 156 8.43 -12.46 3.76
N VAL A 157 7.71 -13.57 3.96
CA VAL A 157 8.25 -14.80 4.55
C VAL A 157 9.31 -15.44 3.65
N GLU A 158 9.08 -15.53 2.35
CA GLU A 158 10.00 -16.13 1.39
C GLU A 158 11.32 -15.36 1.21
N LEU A 159 11.28 -14.04 1.37
CA LEU A 159 12.43 -13.16 1.14
C LEU A 159 13.21 -12.85 2.41
N ALA A 160 12.53 -12.61 3.52
CA ALA A 160 13.14 -12.21 4.80
C ALA A 160 13.15 -13.31 5.86
N GLY A 161 12.40 -14.39 5.64
CA GLY A 161 12.21 -15.49 6.59
C GLY A 161 11.07 -15.23 7.57
N GLN A 162 10.44 -16.32 8.00
CA GLN A 162 9.25 -16.28 8.87
C GLN A 162 9.48 -15.50 10.17
N LYS A 163 10.62 -15.70 10.82
CA LYS A 163 10.94 -15.03 12.09
C LYS A 163 10.96 -13.50 11.94
N ASN A 164 11.62 -13.00 10.90
CA ASN A 164 11.73 -11.57 10.65
C ASN A 164 10.39 -10.97 10.24
N ALA A 165 9.59 -11.67 9.43
CA ALA A 165 8.26 -11.23 9.03
C ALA A 165 7.31 -11.10 10.24
N VAL A 166 7.29 -12.11 11.12
CA VAL A 166 6.46 -12.10 12.34
C VAL A 166 6.94 -11.02 13.32
N ASN A 167 8.24 -10.91 13.56
CA ASN A 167 8.78 -9.89 14.46
C ASN A 167 8.50 -8.47 13.94
N ALA A 168 8.67 -8.24 12.63
CA ALA A 168 8.36 -6.96 12.01
C ALA A 168 6.91 -6.57 12.24
N LEU A 169 5.97 -7.47 11.98
CA LEU A 169 4.54 -7.24 12.18
C LEU A 169 4.22 -6.91 13.66
N MET A 170 4.79 -7.67 14.60
CA MET A 170 4.59 -7.41 16.03
C MET A 170 5.14 -6.05 16.45
N ARG A 171 6.37 -5.71 16.03
CA ARG A 171 7.01 -4.43 16.39
C ARG A 171 6.31 -3.24 15.77
N VAL A 172 5.87 -3.33 14.53
CA VAL A 172 5.08 -2.26 13.87
C VAL A 172 3.78 -2.02 14.62
N ASN A 173 3.06 -3.08 15.02
CA ASN A 173 1.83 -2.94 15.81
C ASN A 173 2.08 -2.31 17.18
N ILE A 174 3.15 -2.69 17.87
CA ILE A 174 3.53 -2.09 19.16
C ILE A 174 3.90 -0.60 18.99
N ALA A 175 4.70 -0.28 17.96
CA ALA A 175 5.11 1.08 17.70
C ALA A 175 3.92 1.99 17.32
N ALA A 176 2.99 1.49 16.49
CA ALA A 176 1.77 2.21 16.14
C ALA A 176 0.87 2.46 17.35
N HIS A 177 0.70 1.46 18.21
CA HIS A 177 -0.09 1.60 19.44
C HIS A 177 0.53 2.65 20.40
N PHE A 178 1.86 2.63 20.55
CA PHE A 178 2.57 3.63 21.35
C PHE A 178 2.43 5.03 20.76
N GLU A 179 2.53 5.19 19.44
CA GLU A 179 2.37 6.49 18.78
C GLU A 179 0.97 7.06 18.99
N ASP A 180 -0.08 6.23 18.83
CA ASP A 180 -1.48 6.68 18.92
C ASP A 180 -1.94 6.92 20.35
N GLU A 181 -1.56 6.08 21.33
CA GLU A 181 -2.12 6.12 22.68
C GLU A 181 -1.22 6.84 23.70
N GLU A 182 0.09 6.92 23.47
CA GLU A 182 1.01 7.50 24.44
C GLU A 182 1.72 8.75 23.92
N PHE A 183 2.28 8.70 22.70
CA PHE A 183 3.11 9.78 22.18
C PHE A 183 2.30 11.02 21.82
N TRP A 184 1.29 10.92 20.95
CA TRP A 184 0.48 12.06 20.53
C TRP A 184 -0.36 12.66 21.65
N PRO A 185 -1.00 11.88 22.55
CA PRO A 185 -1.70 12.45 23.70
C PRO A 185 -0.81 13.16 24.71
N ALA A 186 0.49 12.81 24.79
CA ALA A 186 1.43 13.46 25.71
C ALA A 186 1.95 14.81 25.18
N ILE A 187 1.82 15.07 23.88
CA ILE A 187 2.33 16.30 23.22
C ILE A 187 1.20 17.32 22.98
N ASN A 188 -0.05 16.88 22.84
CA ASN A 188 -1.24 17.71 22.62
C ASN A 188 -1.99 17.96 23.93
#